data_f2a464335ca498184ae3658126825d43
#
_entry.id   f2a464335ca498184ae3658126825d43
#
_cell.length_a   1.000
_cell.length_b   1.000
_cell.length_c   1.000
_cell.angle_alpha   90.00
_cell.angle_beta   90.00
_cell.angle_gamma   90.00
#
_symmetry.space_group_name_H-M   'P 1'
#
loop_
_entity.id
_entity.type
_entity.pdbx_description
1 polymer ?
#
loop_
_entity_poly.entity_id
_entity_poly.type
_entity_poly.pdbx_seq_one_letter_code
_entity_poly.pdbx_strand_id
1 'polypeptide(L)'
;MSTNNTPLSNQIERNMRDLAMLERATFPRPEHTRIIAVANQKGGVGKTTSAVNLAAGLAMGGLSVLVVDADAQGNASSALGVPHPAGTPSTYDVIIGGASVADVVQPCPDIEGIMVCPATIDLSGAEIELVDVERREYRLREALREYVSEHADIDIVLIDCPPSLGLVTLNVMVAADEVMIPIQAEYYALEGLSQLWNTVERIGVDLNPGLRVSGMLLTMADKRTKLSEEVESEVRSHFPDHTFETVIPRSVRISEAPSYGQTVVTYDPRNVGAIAYRKAALELCQRVAASEE
;
A
#
# COMPACT_ATOMS: atom_id res chain seq x y z
N MET A 1 44.24 -8.13 -14.04
CA MET A 1 43.04 -8.87 -14.40
C MET A 1 41.92 -7.85 -14.55
N SER A 2 41.53 -7.59 -15.79
CA SER A 2 40.50 -6.58 -16.10
C SER A 2 39.14 -7.16 -15.73
N THR A 3 38.54 -6.66 -14.68
CA THR A 3 37.13 -7.01 -14.35
C THR A 3 36.27 -6.50 -15.50
N ASN A 4 35.63 -7.42 -16.23
CA ASN A 4 34.67 -7.11 -17.28
C ASN A 4 33.46 -6.38 -16.61
N ASN A 5 33.53 -5.06 -16.56
CA ASN A 5 32.52 -4.18 -15.98
C ASN A 5 31.39 -4.01 -17.00
N THR A 6 30.59 -5.07 -17.19
CA THR A 6 29.39 -5.00 -18.05
C THR A 6 28.24 -4.32 -17.30
N PRO A 7 27.31 -3.63 -18.00
CA PRO A 7 26.14 -3.05 -17.36
C PRO A 7 25.37 -4.03 -16.48
N LEU A 8 25.31 -5.30 -16.86
CA LEU A 8 24.66 -6.36 -16.10
C LEU A 8 25.42 -6.70 -14.82
N SER A 9 26.76 -6.81 -14.85
CA SER A 9 27.55 -7.09 -13.63
C SER A 9 27.41 -5.95 -12.62
N ASN A 10 27.42 -4.70 -13.08
CA ASN A 10 27.20 -3.54 -12.22
C ASN A 10 25.81 -3.53 -11.58
N GLN A 11 24.77 -3.96 -12.31
CA GLN A 11 23.41 -4.08 -11.79
C GLN A 11 23.33 -5.16 -10.70
N ILE A 12 23.91 -6.32 -10.95
CA ILE A 12 23.96 -7.43 -9.98
C ILE A 12 24.69 -7.00 -8.70
N GLU A 13 25.85 -6.35 -8.83
CA GLU A 13 26.60 -5.86 -7.68
C GLU A 13 25.82 -4.82 -6.87
N ARG A 14 25.09 -3.90 -7.51
CA ARG A 14 24.21 -2.94 -6.83
C ARG A 14 23.09 -3.67 -6.08
N ASN A 15 22.40 -4.59 -6.73
CA ASN A 15 21.34 -5.37 -6.12
C ASN A 15 21.83 -6.14 -4.89
N MET A 16 23.01 -6.74 -4.96
CA MET A 16 23.60 -7.46 -3.81
C MET A 16 23.95 -6.52 -2.66
N ARG A 17 24.49 -5.32 -2.94
CA ARG A 17 24.75 -4.31 -1.89
C ARG A 17 23.46 -3.82 -1.25
N ASP A 18 22.44 -3.55 -2.06
CA ASP A 18 21.13 -3.10 -1.58
C ASP A 18 20.49 -4.16 -0.69
N LEU A 19 20.53 -5.43 -1.08
CA LEU A 19 20.04 -6.54 -0.25
C LEU A 19 20.80 -6.63 1.08
N ALA A 20 22.14 -6.59 1.03
CA ALA A 20 22.97 -6.66 2.25
C ALA A 20 22.72 -5.44 3.17
N MET A 21 22.40 -4.29 2.62
CA MET A 21 22.00 -3.10 3.38
C MET A 21 20.65 -3.33 4.05
N LEU A 22 19.65 -3.82 3.30
CA LEU A 22 18.30 -4.09 3.81
C LEU A 22 18.27 -5.18 4.88
N GLU A 23 19.14 -6.20 4.78
CA GLU A 23 19.28 -7.26 5.80
C GLU A 23 19.83 -6.75 7.14
N ARG A 24 20.54 -5.62 7.12
CA ARG A 24 21.13 -5.00 8.31
C ARG A 24 20.37 -3.77 8.78
N ALA A 25 19.44 -3.28 7.97
CA ALA A 25 18.66 -2.10 8.30
C ALA A 25 17.72 -2.37 9.46
N THR A 26 17.63 -1.42 10.38
CA THR A 26 16.59 -1.41 11.40
C THR A 26 15.42 -0.62 10.86
N PHE A 27 14.25 -1.24 10.82
CA PHE A 27 13.01 -0.57 10.49
C PHE A 27 12.47 0.09 11.75
N PRO A 28 12.36 1.42 11.80
CA PRO A 28 11.79 2.11 12.96
C PRO A 28 10.34 1.68 13.18
N ARG A 29 10.01 1.31 14.42
CA ARG A 29 8.63 1.07 14.81
C ARG A 29 7.98 2.39 15.16
N PRO A 30 6.74 2.65 14.70
CA PRO A 30 6.00 3.84 15.10
C PRO A 30 5.59 3.73 16.58
N GLU A 31 5.44 4.87 17.26
CA GLU A 31 4.95 4.90 18.66
C GLU A 31 3.49 4.45 18.75
N HIS A 32 2.71 4.71 17.71
CA HIS A 32 1.31 4.31 17.59
C HIS A 32 1.08 3.64 16.24
N THR A 33 0.14 2.70 16.19
CA THR A 33 -0.27 2.07 14.94
C THR A 33 -0.63 3.13 13.90
N ARG A 34 -0.01 3.05 12.71
CA ARG A 34 -0.30 3.94 11.58
C ARG A 34 -1.28 3.27 10.64
N ILE A 35 -2.38 3.93 10.35
CA ILE A 35 -3.37 3.45 9.37
C ILE A 35 -3.18 4.23 8.06
N ILE A 36 -2.74 3.53 7.01
CA ILE A 36 -2.32 4.13 5.75
C ILE A 36 -3.21 3.61 4.61
N ALA A 37 -3.97 4.50 3.98
CA ALA A 37 -4.71 4.21 2.75
C ALA A 37 -3.78 4.24 1.54
N VAL A 38 -3.78 3.19 0.72
CA VAL A 38 -3.06 3.15 -0.56
C VAL A 38 -4.04 3.47 -1.67
N ALA A 39 -4.07 4.72 -2.13
CA ALA A 39 -5.15 5.25 -2.95
C ALA A 39 -4.68 5.97 -4.21
N ASN A 40 -5.42 5.79 -5.29
CA ASN A 40 -5.37 6.59 -6.51
C ASN A 40 -6.63 6.30 -7.34
N GLN A 41 -7.22 7.32 -7.94
CA GLN A 41 -8.42 7.19 -8.79
C GLN A 41 -8.14 6.45 -10.10
N LYS A 42 -6.90 6.56 -10.61
CA LYS A 42 -6.50 5.88 -11.85
C LYS A 42 -6.34 4.39 -11.61
N GLY A 43 -7.02 3.58 -12.44
CA GLY A 43 -6.81 2.14 -12.47
C GLY A 43 -5.41 1.77 -12.98
N GLY A 44 -4.87 0.64 -12.52
CA GLY A 44 -3.60 0.10 -13.03
C GLY A 44 -2.32 0.82 -12.59
N VAL A 45 -2.38 1.80 -11.68
CA VAL A 45 -1.18 2.53 -11.20
C VAL A 45 -0.36 1.74 -10.16
N GLY A 46 -0.79 0.54 -9.79
CA GLY A 46 -0.09 -0.32 -8.84
C GLY A 46 -0.49 -0.11 -7.38
N LYS A 47 -1.73 0.30 -7.07
CA LYS A 47 -2.26 0.40 -5.70
C LYS A 47 -2.09 -0.91 -4.93
N THR A 48 -2.83 -1.93 -5.34
CA THR A 48 -2.78 -3.27 -4.76
C THR A 48 -1.37 -3.83 -4.71
N THR A 49 -0.65 -3.72 -5.82
CA THR A 49 0.75 -4.16 -5.91
C THR A 49 1.63 -3.47 -4.87
N SER A 50 1.43 -2.15 -4.67
CA SER A 50 2.20 -1.39 -3.66
C SER A 50 1.78 -1.77 -2.24
N ALA A 51 0.48 -1.89 -1.96
CA ALA A 51 -0.02 -2.27 -0.64
C ALA A 51 0.58 -3.61 -0.17
N VAL A 52 0.46 -4.67 -0.99
CA VAL A 52 0.91 -6.01 -0.59
C VAL A 52 2.44 -6.14 -0.54
N ASN A 53 3.18 -5.49 -1.45
CA ASN A 53 4.64 -5.58 -1.45
C ASN A 53 5.29 -4.67 -0.39
N LEU A 54 4.68 -3.55 -0.03
CA LEU A 54 5.09 -2.76 1.13
C LEU A 54 4.82 -3.53 2.42
N ALA A 55 3.65 -4.17 2.56
CA ALA A 55 3.35 -5.03 3.70
C ALA A 55 4.41 -6.12 3.87
N ALA A 56 4.77 -6.82 2.78
CA ALA A 56 5.83 -7.82 2.77
C ALA A 56 7.19 -7.23 3.17
N GLY A 57 7.55 -6.07 2.64
CA GLY A 57 8.80 -5.38 2.97
C GLY A 57 8.88 -4.96 4.43
N LEU A 58 7.77 -4.47 5.00
CA LEU A 58 7.63 -4.07 6.41
C LEU A 58 7.74 -5.29 7.34
N ALA A 59 7.01 -6.37 7.05
CA ALA A 59 7.06 -7.60 7.83
C ALA A 59 8.46 -8.24 7.81
N MET A 60 9.13 -8.25 6.67
CA MET A 60 10.54 -8.68 6.58
C MET A 60 11.49 -7.75 7.34
N GLY A 61 11.11 -6.51 7.58
CA GLY A 61 11.79 -5.55 8.47
C GLY A 61 11.48 -5.78 9.96
N GLY A 62 10.63 -6.76 10.30
CA GLY A 62 10.27 -7.12 11.66
C GLY A 62 9.07 -6.38 12.24
N LEU A 63 8.26 -5.70 11.41
CA LEU A 63 7.02 -5.05 11.83
C LEU A 63 5.83 -5.99 11.71
N SER A 64 4.82 -5.79 12.58
CA SER A 64 3.52 -6.44 12.47
C SER A 64 2.58 -5.60 11.61
N VAL A 65 2.02 -6.20 10.57
CA VAL A 65 1.23 -5.49 9.56
C VAL A 65 -0.16 -6.10 9.41
N LEU A 66 -1.20 -5.26 9.42
CA LEU A 66 -2.53 -5.63 8.97
C LEU A 66 -2.74 -5.08 7.54
N VAL A 67 -3.11 -5.94 6.60
CA VAL A 67 -3.58 -5.53 5.28
C VAL A 67 -5.09 -5.63 5.24
N VAL A 68 -5.77 -4.53 4.90
CA VAL A 68 -7.21 -4.49 4.67
C VAL A 68 -7.45 -4.35 3.17
N ASP A 69 -8.05 -5.36 2.58
CA ASP A 69 -8.47 -5.33 1.17
C ASP A 69 -9.86 -4.67 1.10
N ALA A 70 -9.93 -3.47 0.52
CA ALA A 70 -11.18 -2.73 0.35
C ALA A 70 -11.63 -2.67 -1.12
N ASP A 71 -11.06 -3.50 -2.00
CA ASP A 71 -11.51 -3.67 -3.38
C ASP A 71 -12.29 -4.98 -3.53
N ALA A 72 -13.54 -4.92 -4.01
CA ALA A 72 -14.39 -6.08 -4.25
C ALA A 72 -13.78 -7.12 -5.20
N GLN A 73 -12.73 -6.76 -5.95
CA GLN A 73 -11.98 -7.71 -6.78
C GLN A 73 -11.09 -8.66 -5.97
N GLY A 74 -10.81 -8.38 -4.69
CA GLY A 74 -10.03 -9.23 -3.80
C GLY A 74 -8.57 -9.44 -4.25
N ASN A 75 -8.02 -8.46 -4.97
CA ASN A 75 -6.68 -8.61 -5.55
C ASN A 75 -5.56 -8.61 -4.50
N ALA A 76 -5.71 -7.86 -3.41
CA ALA A 76 -4.75 -7.89 -2.31
C ALA A 76 -4.82 -9.21 -1.56
N SER A 77 -6.02 -9.72 -1.31
CA SER A 77 -6.27 -11.03 -0.71
C SER A 77 -5.64 -12.15 -1.53
N SER A 78 -5.85 -12.14 -2.85
CA SER A 78 -5.24 -13.10 -3.80
C SER A 78 -3.72 -13.03 -3.78
N ALA A 79 -3.14 -11.82 -3.84
CA ALA A 79 -1.70 -11.62 -3.88
C ALA A 79 -0.99 -12.03 -2.59
N LEU A 80 -1.71 -12.06 -1.47
CA LEU A 80 -1.24 -12.54 -0.17
C LEU A 80 -1.60 -14.00 0.11
N GLY A 81 -2.18 -14.70 -0.89
CA GLY A 81 -2.50 -16.12 -0.80
C GLY A 81 -3.64 -16.45 0.17
N VAL A 82 -4.46 -15.46 0.55
CA VAL A 82 -5.57 -15.65 1.48
C VAL A 82 -6.84 -16.08 0.73
N PRO A 83 -7.46 -17.22 1.07
CA PRO A 83 -8.72 -17.65 0.46
C PRO A 83 -9.87 -16.70 0.79
N HIS A 84 -10.61 -16.26 -0.24
CA HIS A 84 -11.72 -15.29 -0.10
C HIS A 84 -12.88 -15.58 -1.05
N PRO A 85 -13.42 -16.82 -1.13
CA PRO A 85 -14.62 -17.09 -1.89
C PRO A 85 -15.81 -16.28 -1.35
N ALA A 86 -16.86 -16.09 -2.17
CA ALA A 86 -18.08 -15.40 -1.75
C ALA A 86 -18.64 -16.02 -0.47
N GLY A 87 -19.11 -15.16 0.46
CA GLY A 87 -19.59 -15.56 1.78
C GLY A 87 -18.49 -15.85 2.82
N THR A 88 -17.21 -15.66 2.48
CA THR A 88 -16.15 -15.64 3.50
C THR A 88 -16.26 -14.35 4.32
N PRO A 89 -16.13 -14.42 5.66
CA PRO A 89 -16.05 -13.21 6.50
C PRO A 89 -14.97 -12.25 5.97
N SER A 90 -15.32 -10.99 5.78
CA SER A 90 -14.53 -10.08 4.95
C SER A 90 -14.70 -8.61 5.35
N THR A 91 -14.00 -7.71 4.68
CA THR A 91 -14.18 -6.25 4.83
C THR A 91 -15.62 -5.81 4.60
N TYR A 92 -16.40 -6.53 3.77
CA TYR A 92 -17.82 -6.27 3.61
C TYR A 92 -18.59 -6.42 4.95
N ASP A 93 -18.35 -7.52 5.67
CA ASP A 93 -19.04 -7.79 6.95
C ASP A 93 -18.65 -6.78 8.01
N VAL A 94 -17.41 -6.27 7.98
CA VAL A 94 -16.96 -5.17 8.87
C VAL A 94 -17.72 -3.87 8.57
N ILE A 95 -17.81 -3.50 7.30
CA ILE A 95 -18.38 -2.19 6.90
C ILE A 95 -19.91 -2.22 7.02
N ILE A 96 -20.56 -3.28 6.54
CA ILE A 96 -22.03 -3.38 6.48
C ILE A 96 -22.58 -4.16 7.66
N GLY A 97 -22.06 -5.35 7.91
CA GLY A 97 -22.62 -6.29 8.87
C GLY A 97 -22.31 -5.98 10.33
N GLY A 98 -21.36 -5.07 10.61
CA GLY A 98 -20.89 -4.76 11.95
C GLY A 98 -20.12 -5.90 12.62
N ALA A 99 -19.53 -6.80 11.83
CA ALA A 99 -18.55 -7.77 12.32
C ALA A 99 -17.30 -7.04 12.85
N SER A 100 -16.68 -7.58 13.89
CA SER A 100 -15.37 -7.05 14.31
C SER A 100 -14.29 -7.40 13.30
N VAL A 101 -13.23 -6.62 13.25
CA VAL A 101 -12.06 -6.97 12.42
C VAL A 101 -11.45 -8.30 12.87
N ALA A 102 -11.49 -8.59 14.17
CA ALA A 102 -11.00 -9.86 14.75
C ALA A 102 -11.73 -11.09 14.19
N ASP A 103 -13.02 -10.96 13.85
CA ASP A 103 -13.82 -12.08 13.31
C ASP A 103 -13.47 -12.43 11.86
N VAL A 104 -12.84 -11.51 11.14
CA VAL A 104 -12.61 -11.64 9.69
C VAL A 104 -11.14 -11.80 9.31
N VAL A 105 -10.19 -11.36 10.15
CA VAL A 105 -8.77 -11.41 9.83
C VAL A 105 -8.23 -12.84 9.72
N GLN A 106 -7.34 -13.03 8.75
CA GLN A 106 -6.66 -14.30 8.50
C GLN A 106 -5.14 -14.06 8.43
N PRO A 107 -4.31 -15.01 8.90
CA PRO A 107 -2.86 -14.90 8.73
C PRO A 107 -2.48 -15.05 7.26
N CYS A 108 -1.50 -14.28 6.81
CA CYS A 108 -0.87 -14.50 5.50
C CYS A 108 -0.09 -15.83 5.53
N PRO A 109 -0.37 -16.78 4.62
CA PRO A 109 0.27 -18.10 4.67
C PRO A 109 1.76 -18.07 4.29
N ASP A 110 2.20 -17.08 3.52
CA ASP A 110 3.55 -16.97 2.95
C ASP A 110 4.49 -16.10 3.80
N ILE A 111 3.95 -15.16 4.59
CA ILE A 111 4.75 -14.17 5.32
C ILE A 111 4.27 -14.04 6.75
N GLU A 112 5.14 -14.40 7.69
CA GLU A 112 4.90 -14.17 9.12
C GLU A 112 4.86 -12.67 9.43
N GLY A 113 3.99 -12.28 10.38
CA GLY A 113 3.83 -10.87 10.76
C GLY A 113 2.83 -10.09 9.90
N ILE A 114 2.14 -10.75 8.93
CA ILE A 114 1.06 -10.15 8.17
C ILE A 114 -0.27 -10.83 8.51
N MET A 115 -1.24 -10.03 8.95
CA MET A 115 -2.66 -10.39 9.01
C MET A 115 -3.40 -9.71 7.85
N VAL A 116 -4.45 -10.35 7.34
CA VAL A 116 -5.22 -9.85 6.20
C VAL A 116 -6.71 -9.85 6.54
N CYS A 117 -7.36 -8.71 6.41
CA CYS A 117 -8.81 -8.58 6.33
C CYS A 117 -9.18 -8.69 4.85
N PRO A 118 -9.70 -9.84 4.38
CA PRO A 118 -9.89 -10.07 2.94
C PRO A 118 -11.12 -9.33 2.41
N ALA A 119 -11.15 -9.11 1.08
CA ALA A 119 -12.35 -8.67 0.38
C ALA A 119 -12.96 -9.84 -0.40
N THR A 120 -14.28 -9.84 -0.49
CA THR A 120 -15.05 -10.70 -1.38
C THR A 120 -15.84 -9.87 -2.39
N ILE A 121 -16.41 -10.52 -3.39
CA ILE A 121 -17.28 -9.86 -4.38
C ILE A 121 -18.48 -9.17 -3.71
N ASP A 122 -18.88 -9.62 -2.52
CA ASP A 122 -20.00 -9.05 -1.76
C ASP A 122 -19.78 -7.58 -1.45
N LEU A 123 -18.52 -7.12 -1.31
CA LEU A 123 -18.15 -5.73 -1.09
C LEU A 123 -18.64 -4.79 -2.21
N SER A 124 -18.92 -5.32 -3.42
CA SER A 124 -19.51 -4.52 -4.49
C SER A 124 -20.93 -4.04 -4.18
N GLY A 125 -21.66 -4.72 -3.29
CA GLY A 125 -22.96 -4.32 -2.80
C GLY A 125 -22.91 -3.17 -1.79
N ALA A 126 -21.79 -3.01 -1.10
CA ALA A 126 -21.63 -2.04 -0.02
C ALA A 126 -21.91 -0.58 -0.46
N GLU A 127 -21.60 -0.22 -1.71
CA GLU A 127 -21.88 1.13 -2.25
C GLU A 127 -23.37 1.48 -2.24
N ILE A 128 -24.26 0.50 -2.36
CA ILE A 128 -25.71 0.68 -2.35
C ILE A 128 -26.21 0.59 -0.90
N GLU A 129 -25.76 -0.42 -0.17
CA GLU A 129 -26.27 -0.72 1.17
C GLU A 129 -25.87 0.36 2.19
N LEU A 130 -24.69 0.96 2.05
CA LEU A 130 -24.25 2.07 2.90
C LEU A 130 -25.12 3.32 2.79
N VAL A 131 -25.90 3.51 1.72
CA VAL A 131 -26.68 4.74 1.50
C VAL A 131 -27.62 5.03 2.69
N ASP A 132 -28.23 4.01 3.24
CA ASP A 132 -29.23 4.13 4.32
C ASP A 132 -28.66 3.83 5.71
N VAL A 133 -27.34 3.61 5.83
CA VAL A 133 -26.66 3.32 7.09
C VAL A 133 -26.31 4.61 7.83
N GLU A 134 -26.70 4.71 9.10
CA GLU A 134 -26.32 5.82 9.97
C GLU A 134 -24.81 5.82 10.21
N ARG A 135 -24.18 7.02 10.16
CA ARG A 135 -22.73 7.20 10.32
C ARG A 135 -21.91 6.33 9.36
N ARG A 136 -22.44 6.11 8.18
CA ARG A 136 -21.86 5.23 7.14
C ARG A 136 -20.42 5.51 6.79
N GLU A 137 -19.95 6.75 6.92
CA GLU A 137 -18.60 7.17 6.61
C GLU A 137 -17.57 6.70 7.66
N TYR A 138 -18.00 6.34 8.85
CA TYR A 138 -17.17 6.02 10.01
C TYR A 138 -17.09 4.53 10.33
N ARG A 139 -17.81 3.67 9.61
CA ARG A 139 -17.93 2.23 9.91
C ARG A 139 -16.55 1.54 10.00
N LEU A 140 -15.72 1.71 8.97
CA LEU A 140 -14.39 1.12 8.97
C LEU A 140 -13.47 1.75 10.03
N ARG A 141 -13.58 3.06 10.25
CA ARG A 141 -12.80 3.76 11.28
C ARG A 141 -13.08 3.20 12.67
N GLU A 142 -14.35 3.06 13.03
CA GLU A 142 -14.75 2.56 14.35
C GLU A 142 -14.23 1.14 14.55
N ALA A 143 -14.41 0.25 13.58
CA ALA A 143 -13.95 -1.13 13.64
C ALA A 143 -12.42 -1.26 13.71
N LEU A 144 -11.68 -0.49 12.91
CA LEU A 144 -10.22 -0.52 12.94
C LEU A 144 -9.64 0.07 14.23
N ARG A 145 -10.21 1.16 14.76
CA ARG A 145 -9.75 1.76 16.01
C ARG A 145 -9.98 0.83 17.19
N GLU A 146 -11.11 0.13 17.22
CA GLU A 146 -11.39 -0.90 18.22
C GLU A 146 -10.33 -2.02 18.13
N TYR A 147 -10.14 -2.60 16.95
CA TYR A 147 -9.20 -3.68 16.73
C TYR A 147 -7.76 -3.32 17.13
N VAL A 148 -7.28 -2.17 16.70
CA VAL A 148 -5.92 -1.68 16.99
C VAL A 148 -5.74 -1.41 18.49
N SER A 149 -6.79 -0.95 19.20
CA SER A 149 -6.71 -0.72 20.63
C SER A 149 -6.55 -2.02 21.44
N GLU A 150 -7.04 -3.14 20.91
CA GLU A 150 -6.91 -4.47 21.51
C GLU A 150 -5.64 -5.22 21.05
N HIS A 151 -5.03 -4.79 19.95
CA HIS A 151 -3.86 -5.41 19.32
C HIS A 151 -2.73 -4.39 19.17
N ALA A 152 -2.18 -3.95 20.31
CA ALA A 152 -1.12 -2.92 20.36
C ALA A 152 0.22 -3.37 19.74
N ASP A 153 0.35 -4.64 19.36
CA ASP A 153 1.49 -5.20 18.63
C ASP A 153 1.46 -4.90 17.12
N ILE A 154 0.33 -4.41 16.59
CA ILE A 154 0.25 -4.02 15.17
C ILE A 154 0.92 -2.65 14.99
N ASP A 155 1.97 -2.64 14.18
CA ASP A 155 2.71 -1.42 13.87
C ASP A 155 2.03 -0.60 12.76
N ILE A 156 1.58 -1.26 11.69
CA ILE A 156 1.04 -0.61 10.49
C ILE A 156 -0.20 -1.33 9.98
N VAL A 157 -1.22 -0.56 9.62
CA VAL A 157 -2.37 -1.01 8.83
C VAL A 157 -2.25 -0.43 7.43
N LEU A 158 -2.22 -1.26 6.40
CA LEU A 158 -2.27 -0.84 4.99
C LEU A 158 -3.64 -1.18 4.40
N ILE A 159 -4.35 -0.19 3.87
CA ILE A 159 -5.67 -0.39 3.26
C ILE A 159 -5.56 -0.24 1.74
N ASP A 160 -5.79 -1.32 0.99
CA ASP A 160 -5.84 -1.28 -0.48
C ASP A 160 -7.18 -0.73 -0.94
N CYS A 161 -7.17 0.41 -1.63
CA CYS A 161 -8.38 1.10 -2.08
C CYS A 161 -8.82 0.68 -3.47
N PRO A 162 -10.15 0.59 -3.74
CA PRO A 162 -10.65 0.44 -5.09
C PRO A 162 -10.30 1.68 -5.96
N PRO A 163 -10.43 1.58 -7.29
CA PRO A 163 -10.14 2.70 -8.20
C PRO A 163 -11.23 3.78 -8.22
N SER A 164 -12.36 3.56 -7.54
CA SER A 164 -13.48 4.51 -7.46
C SER A 164 -13.37 5.44 -6.25
N LEU A 165 -14.04 6.59 -6.28
CA LEU A 165 -14.24 7.48 -5.13
C LEU A 165 -15.67 7.32 -4.57
N GLY A 166 -16.09 6.08 -4.31
CA GLY A 166 -17.37 5.76 -3.71
C GLY A 166 -17.36 5.78 -2.17
N LEU A 167 -18.46 5.27 -1.57
CA LEU A 167 -18.62 5.24 -0.12
C LEU A 167 -17.60 4.31 0.57
N VAL A 168 -17.16 3.24 -0.10
CA VAL A 168 -16.10 2.36 0.43
C VAL A 168 -14.77 3.13 0.52
N THR A 169 -14.39 3.84 -0.54
CA THR A 169 -13.17 4.67 -0.51
C THR A 169 -13.27 5.80 0.51
N LEU A 170 -14.47 6.39 0.68
CA LEU A 170 -14.69 7.39 1.72
C LEU A 170 -14.48 6.79 3.12
N ASN A 171 -14.99 5.59 3.39
CA ASN A 171 -14.75 4.86 4.64
C ASN A 171 -13.26 4.65 4.88
N VAL A 172 -12.52 4.25 3.86
CA VAL A 172 -11.06 4.06 3.96
C VAL A 172 -10.37 5.37 4.32
N MET A 173 -10.67 6.47 3.62
CA MET A 173 -10.05 7.78 3.87
C MET A 173 -10.41 8.34 5.27
N VAL A 174 -11.62 8.08 5.74
CA VAL A 174 -12.06 8.48 7.09
C VAL A 174 -11.37 7.64 8.16
N ALA A 175 -11.09 6.37 7.89
CA ALA A 175 -10.40 5.47 8.83
C ALA A 175 -8.89 5.73 8.91
N ALA A 176 -8.28 6.18 7.82
CA ALA A 176 -6.83 6.33 7.70
C ALA A 176 -6.28 7.56 8.44
N ASP A 177 -5.04 7.46 8.91
CA ASP A 177 -4.23 8.61 9.36
C ASP A 177 -3.51 9.24 8.19
N GLU A 178 -3.18 8.41 7.19
CA GLU A 178 -2.33 8.78 6.08
C GLU A 178 -2.82 8.23 4.75
N VAL A 179 -2.51 8.96 3.68
CA VAL A 179 -2.72 8.49 2.30
C VAL A 179 -1.37 8.39 1.61
N MET A 180 -1.03 7.18 1.16
CA MET A 180 0.08 6.94 0.23
C MET A 180 -0.46 6.82 -1.18
N ILE A 181 0.14 7.54 -2.13
CA ILE A 181 -0.35 7.67 -3.49
C ILE A 181 0.65 7.01 -4.47
N PRO A 182 0.39 5.79 -4.96
CA PRO A 182 1.14 5.21 -6.06
C PRO A 182 0.85 5.98 -7.36
N ILE A 183 1.91 6.37 -8.06
CA ILE A 183 1.84 7.14 -9.30
C ILE A 183 2.60 6.41 -10.39
N GLN A 184 1.91 6.03 -11.47
CA GLN A 184 2.57 5.49 -12.62
C GLN A 184 3.30 6.61 -13.39
N ALA A 185 4.58 6.39 -13.75
CA ALA A 185 5.40 7.36 -14.47
C ALA A 185 4.95 7.51 -15.94
N GLU A 186 3.74 8.05 -16.17
CA GLU A 186 3.09 8.29 -17.47
C GLU A 186 2.49 9.70 -17.56
N TYR A 187 2.24 10.18 -18.79
CA TYR A 187 1.91 11.56 -19.14
C TYR A 187 0.73 12.20 -18.34
N TYR A 188 -0.29 11.44 -17.98
CA TYR A 188 -1.45 11.97 -17.22
C TYR A 188 -1.33 11.83 -15.69
N ALA A 189 -0.11 11.64 -15.18
CA ALA A 189 0.11 11.38 -13.75
C ALA A 189 -0.34 12.55 -12.86
N LEU A 190 -0.05 13.79 -13.26
CA LEU A 190 -0.31 14.99 -12.46
C LEU A 190 -1.77 15.44 -12.43
N GLU A 191 -2.52 15.24 -13.52
CA GLU A 191 -3.94 15.66 -13.56
C GLU A 191 -4.79 14.87 -12.56
N GLY A 192 -4.64 13.54 -12.55
CA GLY A 192 -5.33 12.69 -11.56
C GLY A 192 -4.85 12.92 -10.13
N LEU A 193 -3.57 13.29 -9.95
CA LEU A 193 -2.99 13.58 -8.64
C LEU A 193 -3.63 14.81 -8.00
N SER A 194 -3.80 15.90 -8.74
CA SER A 194 -4.42 17.14 -8.25
C SER A 194 -5.87 16.91 -7.80
N GLN A 195 -6.63 16.09 -8.52
CA GLN A 195 -7.99 15.73 -8.13
C GLN A 195 -8.03 14.92 -6.83
N LEU A 196 -7.15 13.93 -6.70
CA LEU A 196 -7.05 13.14 -5.48
C LEU A 196 -6.60 13.99 -4.29
N TRP A 197 -5.61 14.87 -4.49
CA TRP A 197 -5.13 15.80 -3.46
C TRP A 197 -6.27 16.67 -2.92
N ASN A 198 -7.02 17.33 -3.79
CA ASN A 198 -8.18 18.13 -3.40
C ASN A 198 -9.24 17.28 -2.66
N THR A 199 -9.40 16.01 -3.01
CA THR A 199 -10.33 15.11 -2.32
C THR A 199 -9.84 14.79 -0.91
N VAL A 200 -8.55 14.51 -0.74
CA VAL A 200 -7.93 14.28 0.59
C VAL A 200 -8.06 15.51 1.47
N GLU A 201 -7.77 16.71 0.93
CA GLU A 201 -7.94 17.97 1.66
C GLU A 201 -9.40 18.19 2.12
N ARG A 202 -10.38 17.95 1.26
CA ARG A 202 -11.81 18.09 1.63
C ARG A 202 -12.22 17.10 2.72
N ILE A 203 -11.80 15.84 2.61
CA ILE A 203 -12.05 14.85 3.67
C ILE A 203 -11.36 15.26 4.96
N GLY A 204 -10.14 15.79 4.87
CA GLY A 204 -9.41 16.35 6.00
C GLY A 204 -10.17 17.46 6.71
N VAL A 205 -10.82 18.34 5.98
CA VAL A 205 -11.62 19.44 6.58
C VAL A 205 -12.93 18.94 7.19
N ASP A 206 -13.66 18.08 6.47
CA ASP A 206 -15.06 17.79 6.79
C ASP A 206 -15.25 16.56 7.69
N LEU A 207 -14.39 15.53 7.55
CA LEU A 207 -14.64 14.20 8.14
C LEU A 207 -13.46 13.64 8.95
N ASN A 208 -12.21 13.93 8.57
CA ASN A 208 -11.02 13.38 9.21
C ASN A 208 -9.90 14.42 9.32
N PRO A 209 -9.91 15.34 10.30
CA PRO A 209 -8.92 16.42 10.45
C PRO A 209 -7.47 15.94 10.61
N GLY A 210 -7.25 14.67 10.95
CA GLY A 210 -5.92 14.08 11.08
C GLY A 210 -5.35 13.51 9.78
N LEU A 211 -6.15 13.46 8.69
CA LEU A 211 -5.72 12.85 7.44
C LEU A 211 -4.64 13.68 6.75
N ARG A 212 -3.52 13.06 6.43
CA ARG A 212 -2.40 13.68 5.70
C ARG A 212 -1.91 12.80 4.56
N VAL A 213 -1.20 13.38 3.59
CA VAL A 213 -0.50 12.61 2.55
C VAL A 213 0.88 12.21 3.09
N SER A 214 1.11 10.91 3.28
CA SER A 214 2.40 10.37 3.73
C SER A 214 3.45 10.32 2.63
N GLY A 215 3.01 10.18 1.38
CA GLY A 215 3.93 10.21 0.26
C GLY A 215 3.36 9.73 -1.06
N MET A 216 4.14 10.00 -2.10
CA MET A 216 3.88 9.62 -3.49
C MET A 216 4.94 8.64 -3.96
N LEU A 217 4.54 7.42 -4.29
CA LEU A 217 5.43 6.36 -4.74
C LEU A 217 5.36 6.21 -6.26
N LEU A 218 6.45 6.57 -6.95
CA LEU A 218 6.55 6.37 -8.39
C LEU A 218 6.67 4.88 -8.72
N THR A 219 5.78 4.40 -9.58
CA THR A 219 5.65 2.99 -9.95
C THR A 219 5.86 2.77 -11.45
N MET A 220 6.20 1.53 -11.82
CA MET A 220 6.37 1.09 -13.22
C MET A 220 7.33 1.97 -14.03
N ALA A 221 8.31 2.57 -13.36
CA ALA A 221 9.27 3.42 -14.03
C ALA A 221 10.14 2.63 -15.01
N ASP A 222 10.29 3.15 -16.21
CA ASP A 222 11.18 2.58 -17.23
C ASP A 222 12.28 3.60 -17.58
N LYS A 223 13.47 3.40 -17.00
CA LYS A 223 14.64 4.27 -17.21
C LYS A 223 15.13 4.35 -18.66
N ARG A 224 14.56 3.55 -19.57
CA ARG A 224 14.88 3.61 -21.00
C ARG A 224 14.06 4.66 -21.73
N THR A 225 13.05 5.22 -21.11
CA THR A 225 12.15 6.19 -21.72
C THR A 225 12.34 7.58 -21.11
N LYS A 226 12.51 8.59 -21.97
CA LYS A 226 12.57 9.99 -21.54
C LYS A 226 11.29 10.42 -20.80
N LEU A 227 10.14 9.90 -21.23
CA LEU A 227 8.85 10.20 -20.60
C LEU A 227 8.85 9.85 -19.11
N SER A 228 9.39 8.70 -18.74
CA SER A 228 9.46 8.28 -17.33
C SER A 228 10.35 9.22 -16.50
N GLU A 229 11.47 9.68 -17.07
CA GLU A 229 12.37 10.64 -16.43
C GLU A 229 11.72 12.03 -16.29
N GLU A 230 11.01 12.49 -17.33
CA GLU A 230 10.30 13.77 -17.32
C GLU A 230 9.19 13.77 -16.27
N VAL A 231 8.36 12.72 -16.20
CA VAL A 231 7.29 12.59 -15.20
C VAL A 231 7.87 12.51 -13.78
N GLU A 232 8.95 11.74 -13.57
CA GLU A 232 9.62 11.69 -12.27
C GLU A 232 10.11 13.09 -11.85
N SER A 233 10.77 13.82 -12.74
CA SER A 233 11.26 15.16 -12.49
C SER A 233 10.12 16.14 -12.17
N GLU A 234 9.01 16.03 -12.87
CA GLU A 234 7.85 16.90 -12.71
C GLU A 234 7.14 16.65 -11.38
N VAL A 235 6.92 15.38 -11.00
CA VAL A 235 6.34 15.02 -9.69
C VAL A 235 7.25 15.52 -8.56
N ARG A 236 8.56 15.29 -8.66
CA ARG A 236 9.52 15.76 -7.63
C ARG A 236 9.60 17.28 -7.53
N SER A 237 9.42 18.00 -8.64
CA SER A 237 9.43 19.48 -8.63
C SER A 237 8.19 20.08 -7.99
N HIS A 238 7.03 19.44 -8.14
CA HIS A 238 5.76 19.92 -7.58
C HIS A 238 5.54 19.46 -6.13
N PHE A 239 6.06 18.27 -5.76
CA PHE A 239 5.86 17.63 -4.46
C PHE A 239 7.18 17.10 -3.88
N PRO A 240 8.20 17.97 -3.68
CA PRO A 240 9.53 17.53 -3.26
C PRO A 240 9.51 16.76 -1.93
N ASP A 241 8.76 17.24 -0.95
CA ASP A 241 8.72 16.66 0.40
C ASP A 241 7.85 15.40 0.49
N HIS A 242 6.94 15.22 -0.47
CA HIS A 242 6.02 14.07 -0.48
C HIS A 242 6.48 12.93 -1.39
N THR A 243 7.39 13.16 -2.34
CA THR A 243 7.81 12.12 -3.27
C THR A 243 8.84 11.20 -2.61
N PHE A 244 8.60 9.88 -2.69
CA PHE A 244 9.58 8.90 -2.24
C PHE A 244 10.87 9.00 -3.06
N GLU A 245 12.02 8.86 -2.41
CA GLU A 245 13.30 8.73 -3.11
C GLU A 245 13.33 7.43 -3.92
N THR A 246 12.77 6.38 -3.33
CA THR A 246 12.66 5.07 -3.96
C THR A 246 11.63 5.09 -5.09
N VAL A 247 12.04 4.55 -6.25
CA VAL A 247 11.19 4.39 -7.44
C VAL A 247 11.04 2.91 -7.74
N ILE A 248 9.80 2.46 -7.96
CA ILE A 248 9.50 1.07 -8.31
C ILE A 248 9.66 0.87 -9.82
N PRO A 249 10.61 0.04 -10.27
CA PRO A 249 10.81 -0.19 -11.69
C PRO A 249 9.71 -1.08 -12.29
N ARG A 250 9.50 -0.94 -13.59
CA ARG A 250 8.69 -1.92 -14.34
C ARG A 250 9.39 -3.27 -14.33
N SER A 251 8.70 -4.31 -13.84
CA SER A 251 9.24 -5.67 -13.78
C SER A 251 8.12 -6.69 -14.01
N VAL A 252 8.39 -7.66 -14.88
CA VAL A 252 7.46 -8.78 -15.15
C VAL A 252 7.24 -9.62 -13.88
N ARG A 253 8.27 -9.80 -13.05
CA ARG A 253 8.18 -10.56 -11.81
C ARG A 253 7.17 -9.98 -10.81
N ILE A 254 7.06 -8.64 -10.76
CA ILE A 254 6.04 -7.98 -9.95
C ILE A 254 4.62 -8.39 -10.39
N SER A 255 4.41 -8.52 -11.70
CA SER A 255 3.09 -8.87 -12.26
C SER A 255 2.79 -10.37 -12.22
N GLU A 256 3.82 -11.22 -12.18
CA GLU A 256 3.68 -12.68 -12.12
C GLU A 256 3.37 -13.17 -10.68
N ALA A 257 4.00 -12.59 -9.68
CA ALA A 257 3.94 -13.04 -8.29
C ALA A 257 2.50 -13.26 -7.76
N PRO A 258 1.51 -12.38 -8.02
CA PRO A 258 0.13 -12.59 -7.56
C PRO A 258 -0.53 -13.86 -8.10
N SER A 259 -0.14 -14.34 -9.28
CA SER A 259 -0.66 -15.59 -9.85
C SER A 259 -0.25 -16.83 -9.04
N TYR A 260 0.72 -16.68 -8.16
CA TYR A 260 1.19 -17.72 -7.24
C TYR A 260 0.76 -17.49 -5.79
N GLY A 261 -0.10 -16.49 -5.54
CA GLY A 261 -0.49 -16.08 -4.20
C GLY A 261 0.67 -15.50 -3.39
N GLN A 262 1.63 -14.87 -4.05
CA GLN A 262 2.85 -14.33 -3.46
C GLN A 262 3.08 -12.87 -3.83
N THR A 263 3.83 -12.17 -2.99
CA THR A 263 4.40 -10.87 -3.32
C THR A 263 5.70 -11.04 -4.12
N VAL A 264 6.16 -10.02 -4.85
CA VAL A 264 7.47 -10.13 -5.52
C VAL A 264 8.61 -10.27 -4.51
N VAL A 265 8.40 -9.81 -3.28
CA VAL A 265 9.40 -9.85 -2.21
C VAL A 265 9.70 -11.28 -1.79
N THR A 266 8.72 -12.18 -1.82
CA THR A 266 8.89 -13.62 -1.54
C THR A 266 9.08 -14.44 -2.80
N TYR A 267 8.38 -14.11 -3.89
CA TYR A 267 8.46 -14.82 -5.17
C TYR A 267 9.85 -14.77 -5.83
N ASP A 268 10.46 -13.58 -5.87
CA ASP A 268 11.82 -13.39 -6.41
C ASP A 268 12.56 -12.31 -5.60
N PRO A 269 13.09 -12.65 -4.41
CA PRO A 269 13.68 -11.68 -3.48
C PRO A 269 14.88 -10.89 -4.05
N ARG A 270 15.53 -11.42 -5.10
CA ARG A 270 16.69 -10.79 -5.74
C ARG A 270 16.31 -9.89 -6.91
N ASN A 271 15.03 -9.86 -7.27
CA ASN A 271 14.52 -9.01 -8.34
C ASN A 271 14.66 -7.52 -7.95
N VAL A 272 14.92 -6.69 -8.95
CA VAL A 272 15.02 -5.23 -8.75
C VAL A 272 13.74 -4.63 -8.16
N GLY A 273 12.57 -5.20 -8.49
CA GLY A 273 11.28 -4.79 -7.96
C GLY A 273 11.11 -5.15 -6.48
N ALA A 274 11.52 -6.36 -6.08
CA ALA A 274 11.50 -6.80 -4.69
C ALA A 274 12.39 -5.91 -3.82
N ILE A 275 13.61 -5.64 -4.27
CA ILE A 275 14.55 -4.75 -3.60
C ILE A 275 13.98 -3.34 -3.49
N ALA A 276 13.37 -2.82 -4.55
CA ALA A 276 12.77 -1.50 -4.55
C ALA A 276 11.61 -1.40 -3.55
N TYR A 277 10.70 -2.39 -3.48
CA TYR A 277 9.63 -2.39 -2.49
C TYR A 277 10.14 -2.48 -1.06
N ARG A 278 11.17 -3.28 -0.78
CA ARG A 278 11.80 -3.32 0.55
C ARG A 278 12.45 -1.99 0.93
N LYS A 279 13.08 -1.29 -0.04
CA LYS A 279 13.59 0.07 0.17
C LYS A 279 12.47 1.07 0.45
N ALA A 280 11.39 1.03 -0.33
CA ALA A 280 10.24 1.88 -0.13
C ALA A 280 9.56 1.63 1.24
N ALA A 281 9.52 0.37 1.70
CA ALA A 281 9.04 0.01 3.03
C ALA A 281 9.91 0.62 4.15
N LEU A 282 11.23 0.54 4.03
CA LEU A 282 12.14 1.19 4.97
C LEU A 282 11.97 2.71 4.96
N GLU A 283 11.89 3.32 3.78
CA GLU A 283 11.67 4.76 3.61
C GLU A 283 10.33 5.20 4.21
N LEU A 284 9.27 4.41 4.07
CA LEU A 284 7.95 4.67 4.69
C LEU A 284 8.04 4.76 6.22
N CYS A 285 8.83 3.89 6.85
CA CYS A 285 9.05 3.95 8.29
C CYS A 285 9.86 5.18 8.71
N GLN A 286 10.90 5.54 7.95
CA GLN A 286 11.78 6.66 8.25
C GLN A 286 11.12 8.03 8.09
N ARG A 287 10.16 8.17 7.16
CA ARG A 287 9.44 9.43 6.91
C ARG A 287 8.64 9.93 8.11
N VAL A 288 8.24 9.05 9.00
CA VAL A 288 7.49 9.45 10.21
C VAL A 288 8.41 9.93 11.31
N ALA A 289 9.55 9.28 11.51
CA ALA A 289 10.52 9.72 12.49
C ALA A 289 10.97 11.18 12.27
N ALA A 290 10.96 11.64 11.01
CA ALA A 290 11.32 13.02 10.64
C ALA A 290 10.18 14.04 10.79
N SER A 291 8.92 13.61 10.95
CA SER A 291 7.76 14.50 11.11
C SER A 291 7.31 14.65 12.57
N GLU A 292 7.86 13.86 13.47
CA GLU A 292 7.60 13.91 14.92
C GLU A 292 8.69 14.71 15.70
N GLU A 293 9.80 15.13 15.04
CA GLU A 293 10.81 16.05 15.54
C GLU A 293 10.46 17.52 15.17
#